data_cee772a84d75ac41fc958c736b8dae68
#
_entry.id   cee772a84d75ac41fc958c736b8dae68
#
_cell.length_a   1.000
_cell.length_b   1.000
_cell.length_c   1.000
_cell.angle_alpha   90.00
_cell.angle_beta   90.00
_cell.angle_gamma   90.00
#
_symmetry.space_group_name_H-M   'P 1'
#
loop_
_entity.id
_entity.type
_entity.pdbx_description
1 polymer ?
#
loop_
_entity_poly.entity_id
_entity_poly.type
_entity_poly.pdbx_seq_one_letter_code
_entity_poly.pdbx_strand_id
1 'polypeptide(L)'
;MARIRTIKPTFWGSPEVAGMTRDARLLVLGLISYADDDGRFLASVAAVAGSVFPNDDIPARSIRSWLSEAEGSGMVHLYTANSVVYGCFPSWHKHQVINRYTPSTLPEPDVQCEQRGSKK
;
A
#
# COMPACT_ATOMS: atom_id res chain seq x y z
N MET A 1 6.61 -8.53 -4.49
CA MET A 1 6.91 -9.74 -3.73
C MET A 1 6.89 -9.45 -2.25
N ALA A 2 6.13 -10.23 -1.52
CA ALA A 2 5.97 -10.00 -0.08
C ALA A 2 7.26 -10.29 0.69
N ARG A 3 7.57 -9.45 1.65
CA ARG A 3 8.76 -9.57 2.49
C ARG A 3 8.41 -9.08 3.89
N ILE A 4 9.25 -9.41 4.86
CA ILE A 4 9.13 -8.83 6.19
C ILE A 4 9.36 -7.32 6.09
N ARG A 5 8.44 -6.54 6.63
CA ARG A 5 8.52 -5.08 6.57
C ARG A 5 8.53 -4.49 7.97
N THR A 6 8.87 -3.22 8.05
CA THR A 6 8.97 -2.48 9.30
C THR A 6 7.72 -1.66 9.55
N ILE A 7 7.20 -1.68 10.78
CA ILE A 7 6.15 -0.77 11.21
C ILE A 7 6.74 0.05 12.36
N LYS A 8 6.92 1.35 12.13
CA LYS A 8 7.47 2.23 13.16
C LYS A 8 6.42 2.51 14.22
N PRO A 9 6.80 2.63 15.48
CA PRO A 9 5.82 2.97 16.54
C PRO A 9 5.03 4.23 16.26
N THR A 10 5.63 5.20 15.56
CA THR A 10 4.95 6.45 15.23
C THR A 10 3.79 6.26 14.24
N PHE A 11 3.73 5.12 13.58
CA PHE A 11 2.60 4.81 12.69
C PHE A 11 1.27 4.99 13.39
N TRP A 12 1.17 4.52 14.64
CA TRP A 12 -0.12 4.44 15.34
C TRP A 12 -0.68 5.81 15.69
N GLY A 13 0.18 6.82 15.87
CA GLY A 13 -0.27 8.15 16.21
C GLY A 13 -0.23 9.14 15.06
N SER A 14 0.08 8.71 13.86
CA SER A 14 0.19 9.63 12.75
C SER A 14 -1.19 10.15 12.33
N PRO A 15 -1.27 11.39 11.81
CA PRO A 15 -2.56 11.94 11.36
C PRO A 15 -3.23 11.11 10.27
N GLU A 16 -2.45 10.54 9.37
CA GLU A 16 -2.98 9.71 8.30
C GLU A 16 -3.69 8.48 8.86
N VAL A 17 -3.08 7.84 9.85
CA VAL A 17 -3.66 6.65 10.47
C VAL A 17 -4.88 7.02 11.31
N ALA A 18 -4.82 8.16 11.99
CA ALA A 18 -5.92 8.61 12.84
C ALA A 18 -7.21 8.83 12.04
N GLY A 19 -7.10 9.17 10.77
CA GLY A 19 -8.25 9.42 9.94
C GLY A 19 -8.93 8.18 9.36
N MET A 20 -8.36 6.99 9.62
CA MET A 20 -8.90 5.75 9.06
C MET A 20 -9.62 4.92 10.12
N THR A 21 -10.64 4.17 9.67
CA THR A 21 -11.28 3.18 10.53
C THR A 21 -10.29 2.05 10.83
N ARG A 22 -10.63 1.23 11.83
CA ARG A 22 -9.77 0.09 12.20
C ARG A 22 -9.55 -0.88 11.06
N ASP A 23 -10.61 -1.17 10.31
CA ASP A 23 -10.47 -2.10 9.19
C ASP A 23 -9.58 -1.54 8.09
N ALA A 24 -9.67 -0.24 7.83
CA ALA A 24 -8.79 0.40 6.85
C ALA A 24 -7.34 0.38 7.34
N ARG A 25 -7.10 0.56 8.63
CA ARG A 25 -5.74 0.45 9.19
C ARG A 25 -5.20 -0.96 9.02
N LEU A 26 -6.02 -1.96 9.27
CA LEU A 26 -5.62 -3.35 9.09
C LEU A 26 -5.27 -3.63 7.63
N LEU A 27 -6.09 -3.13 6.72
CA LEU A 27 -5.82 -3.28 5.29
C LEU A 27 -4.49 -2.64 4.92
N VAL A 28 -4.20 -1.44 5.42
CA VAL A 28 -2.93 -0.76 5.14
C VAL A 28 -1.75 -1.57 5.65
N LEU A 29 -1.85 -2.11 6.87
CA LEU A 29 -0.77 -2.95 7.40
C LEU A 29 -0.52 -4.16 6.53
N GLY A 30 -1.60 -4.79 6.06
CA GLY A 30 -1.47 -5.93 5.15
C GLY A 30 -0.83 -5.54 3.83
N LEU A 31 -1.18 -4.37 3.30
CA LEU A 31 -0.59 -3.90 2.05
C LEU A 31 0.90 -3.59 2.22
N ILE A 32 1.30 -3.08 3.37
CA ILE A 32 2.72 -2.84 3.65
C ILE A 32 3.49 -4.16 3.54
N SER A 33 2.94 -5.22 4.09
CA SER A 33 3.54 -6.54 4.04
C SER A 33 3.57 -7.12 2.62
N TYR A 34 2.55 -6.80 1.82
CA TYR A 34 2.36 -7.35 0.49
C TYR A 34 3.14 -6.58 -0.60
N ALA A 35 3.40 -5.30 -0.39
CA ALA A 35 4.01 -4.43 -1.39
C ALA A 35 5.41 -4.91 -1.79
N ASP A 36 5.82 -4.59 -3.01
CA ASP A 36 7.16 -4.91 -3.47
C ASP A 36 8.19 -3.94 -2.88
N ASP A 37 9.45 -4.06 -3.30
CA ASP A 37 10.53 -3.26 -2.71
C ASP A 37 10.43 -1.77 -3.04
N ASP A 38 9.62 -1.41 -4.02
CA ASP A 38 9.34 0.00 -4.34
C ASP A 38 8.03 0.49 -3.71
N GLY A 39 7.39 -0.34 -2.91
CA GLY A 39 6.15 0.03 -2.24
C GLY A 39 4.93 -0.03 -3.13
N ARG A 40 5.01 -0.73 -4.24
CA ARG A 40 3.90 -0.85 -5.19
C ARG A 40 3.16 -2.17 -4.98
N PHE A 41 1.87 -2.16 -5.26
CA PHE A 41 1.05 -3.35 -5.10
C PHE A 41 -0.12 -3.33 -6.09
N LEU A 42 -0.64 -4.52 -6.37
CA LEU A 42 -1.84 -4.66 -7.17
C LEU A 42 -3.04 -4.35 -6.28
N ALA A 43 -3.87 -3.39 -6.70
CA ALA A 43 -4.91 -2.85 -5.84
C ALA A 43 -6.33 -3.24 -6.28
N SER A 44 -6.47 -4.22 -7.14
CA SER A 44 -7.80 -4.74 -7.45
C SER A 44 -8.41 -5.36 -6.20
N VAL A 45 -9.74 -5.34 -6.12
CA VAL A 45 -10.43 -5.90 -4.94
C VAL A 45 -10.03 -7.35 -4.72
N ALA A 46 -10.00 -8.15 -5.78
CA ALA A 46 -9.66 -9.57 -5.65
C ALA A 46 -8.24 -9.78 -5.13
N ALA A 47 -7.28 -8.99 -5.62
CA ALA A 47 -5.90 -9.11 -5.19
C ALA A 47 -5.75 -8.73 -3.72
N VAL A 48 -6.38 -7.64 -3.31
CA VAL A 48 -6.32 -7.17 -1.92
C VAL A 48 -6.97 -8.18 -0.99
N ALA A 49 -8.17 -8.67 -1.36
CA ALA A 49 -8.87 -9.66 -0.55
C ALA A 49 -8.03 -10.93 -0.38
N GLY A 50 -7.43 -11.40 -1.46
CA GLY A 50 -6.62 -12.62 -1.41
C GLY A 50 -5.32 -12.48 -0.66
N SER A 51 -4.75 -11.26 -0.62
CA SER A 51 -3.46 -11.03 0.02
C SER A 51 -3.59 -10.63 1.48
N VAL A 52 -4.57 -9.80 1.81
CA VAL A 52 -4.70 -9.22 3.15
C VAL A 52 -5.74 -9.96 3.97
N PHE A 53 -6.81 -10.43 3.34
CA PHE A 53 -7.92 -11.08 4.02
C PHE A 53 -8.21 -12.48 3.46
N PRO A 54 -7.19 -13.34 3.35
CA PRO A 54 -7.42 -14.65 2.73
C PRO A 54 -8.34 -15.57 3.54
N ASN A 55 -8.53 -15.24 4.82
CA ASN A 55 -9.33 -16.08 5.72
C ASN A 55 -10.72 -15.52 5.97
N ASP A 56 -11.07 -14.43 5.30
CA ASP A 56 -12.31 -13.71 5.56
C ASP A 56 -13.14 -13.61 4.29
N ASP A 57 -14.45 -13.60 4.46
CA ASP A 57 -15.37 -13.39 3.35
C ASP A 57 -15.88 -11.95 3.44
N ILE A 58 -15.16 -11.04 2.79
CA ILE A 58 -15.40 -9.61 2.89
C ILE A 58 -16.03 -9.11 1.59
N PRO A 59 -17.16 -8.37 1.68
CA PRO A 59 -17.77 -7.82 0.47
C PRO A 59 -16.83 -6.89 -0.26
N ALA A 60 -16.91 -6.90 -1.59
CA ALA A 60 -16.07 -6.05 -2.42
C ALA A 60 -16.22 -4.57 -2.08
N ARG A 61 -17.43 -4.14 -1.74
CA ARG A 61 -17.67 -2.73 -1.38
C ARG A 61 -16.88 -2.31 -0.15
N SER A 62 -16.68 -3.23 0.79
CA SER A 62 -15.90 -2.93 1.99
C SER A 62 -14.43 -2.75 1.65
N ILE A 63 -13.88 -3.61 0.82
CA ILE A 63 -12.49 -3.48 0.37
C ILE A 63 -12.30 -2.15 -0.35
N ARG A 64 -13.21 -1.80 -1.25
CA ARG A 64 -13.12 -0.53 -1.97
C ARG A 64 -13.21 0.66 -1.03
N SER A 65 -14.08 0.57 -0.03
CA SER A 65 -14.24 1.65 0.96
C SER A 65 -12.96 1.86 1.75
N TRP A 66 -12.33 0.77 2.19
CA TRP A 66 -11.10 0.87 2.99
C TRP A 66 -9.92 1.38 2.15
N LEU A 67 -9.84 0.96 0.88
CA LEU A 67 -8.83 1.50 -0.03
C LEU A 67 -9.04 3.00 -0.23
N SER A 68 -10.29 3.42 -0.37
CA SER A 68 -10.62 4.83 -0.51
C SER A 68 -10.24 5.63 0.72
N GLU A 69 -10.46 5.08 1.92
CA GLU A 69 -10.01 5.73 3.15
C GLU A 69 -8.50 5.91 3.16
N ALA A 70 -7.77 4.87 2.79
CA ALA A 70 -6.32 4.91 2.79
C ALA A 70 -5.79 5.94 1.80
N GLU A 71 -6.42 6.04 0.64
CA GLU A 71 -6.04 7.05 -0.35
C GLU A 71 -6.38 8.44 0.14
N GLY A 72 -7.58 8.62 0.68
CA GLY A 72 -8.02 9.91 1.18
C GLY A 72 -7.18 10.44 2.34
N SER A 73 -6.60 9.54 3.12
CA SER A 73 -5.73 9.93 4.23
C SER A 73 -4.31 10.27 3.79
N GLY A 74 -3.96 9.97 2.54
CA GLY A 74 -2.61 10.18 2.03
C GLY A 74 -1.65 9.03 2.29
N MET A 75 -2.13 7.93 2.87
CA MET A 75 -1.27 6.80 3.19
C MET A 75 -0.85 6.03 1.94
N VAL A 76 -1.76 5.88 0.99
CA VAL A 76 -1.47 5.22 -0.29
C VAL A 76 -1.94 6.11 -1.43
N HIS A 77 -1.37 5.86 -2.60
CA HIS A 77 -1.80 6.49 -3.85
C HIS A 77 -2.24 5.39 -4.81
N LEU A 78 -3.47 5.51 -5.31
CA LEU A 78 -4.01 4.55 -6.28
C LEU A 78 -3.87 5.13 -7.68
N TYR A 79 -3.52 4.28 -8.63
CA TYR A 79 -3.38 4.70 -10.02
C TYR A 79 -3.76 3.56 -10.94
N THR A 80 -4.08 3.90 -12.18
CA THR A 80 -4.50 2.91 -13.17
C THR A 80 -3.49 2.89 -14.30
N ALA A 81 -3.10 1.70 -14.71
CA ALA A 81 -2.24 1.50 -15.87
C ALA A 81 -2.73 0.27 -16.61
N ASN A 82 -2.92 0.38 -17.91
CA ASN A 82 -3.39 -0.73 -18.76
C ASN A 82 -4.69 -1.32 -18.22
N SER A 83 -5.60 -0.47 -17.78
CA SER A 83 -6.91 -0.86 -17.26
C SER A 83 -6.86 -1.66 -15.95
N VAL A 84 -5.74 -1.64 -15.26
CA VAL A 84 -5.55 -2.33 -13.99
C VAL A 84 -5.24 -1.29 -12.91
N VAL A 85 -5.82 -1.47 -11.73
CA VAL A 85 -5.60 -0.57 -10.60
C VAL A 85 -4.42 -1.05 -9.78
N TYR A 86 -3.47 -0.16 -9.56
CA TYR A 86 -2.31 -0.39 -8.73
C TYR A 86 -2.28 0.63 -7.60
N GLY A 87 -1.43 0.40 -6.62
CA GLY A 87 -1.23 1.36 -5.56
C GLY A 87 0.23 1.43 -5.17
N CYS A 88 0.58 2.49 -4.45
CA CYS A 88 1.91 2.63 -3.90
C CYS A 88 1.85 3.45 -2.63
N PHE A 89 2.92 3.33 -1.83
CA PHE A 89 3.07 4.11 -0.61
C PHE A 89 3.99 5.29 -0.92
N PRO A 90 3.48 6.53 -0.89
CA PRO A 90 4.28 7.71 -1.28
C PRO A 90 5.58 7.89 -0.51
N SER A 91 5.62 7.49 0.75
CA SER A 91 6.79 7.67 1.61
C SER A 91 7.51 6.36 1.90
N TRP A 92 7.43 5.41 0.98
CA TRP A 92 7.94 4.06 1.20
C TRP A 92 9.37 4.01 1.73
N HIS A 93 10.30 4.68 1.03
CA HIS A 93 11.71 4.57 1.38
C HIS A 93 12.10 5.37 2.62
N LYS A 94 11.20 6.19 3.14
CA LYS A 94 11.41 6.85 4.43
C LYS A 94 11.19 5.88 5.59
N HIS A 95 10.41 4.83 5.36
CA HIS A 95 9.97 3.94 6.44
C HIS A 95 10.49 2.51 6.30
N GLN A 96 11.05 2.16 5.15
CA GLN A 96 11.52 0.81 4.91
C GLN A 96 12.98 0.82 4.51
N VAL A 97 13.77 0.00 5.19
CA VAL A 97 15.17 -0.21 4.82
C VAL A 97 15.21 -1.51 4.01
N ILE A 98 15.66 -1.40 2.78
CA ILE A 98 15.60 -2.52 1.84
C ILE A 98 17.00 -3.08 1.62
N ASN A 99 17.21 -4.32 2.04
CA ASN A 99 18.42 -5.06 1.71
C ASN A 99 18.14 -5.94 0.50
N ARG A 100 19.10 -6.04 -0.40
CA ARG A 100 18.95 -6.85 -1.62
C ARG A 100 17.74 -6.39 -2.43
N TYR A 101 17.71 -5.11 -2.71
CA TYR A 101 16.63 -4.47 -3.43
C TYR A 101 16.36 -5.18 -4.76
N THR A 102 15.09 -5.46 -5.01
CA THR A 102 14.59 -6.01 -6.27
C THR A 102 13.68 -4.96 -6.90
N PRO A 103 14.01 -4.45 -8.09
CA PRO A 103 13.14 -3.46 -8.73
C PRO A 103 11.74 -3.98 -8.95
N SER A 104 10.77 -3.07 -8.85
CA SER A 104 9.38 -3.41 -9.09
C SER A 104 9.17 -3.86 -10.53
N THR A 105 8.29 -4.84 -10.71
CA THR A 105 7.84 -5.23 -12.03
C THR A 105 6.48 -4.62 -12.36
N LEU A 106 5.91 -3.84 -11.43
CA LEU A 106 4.63 -3.18 -11.65
C LEU A 106 4.83 -1.83 -12.32
N PRO A 107 3.81 -1.31 -13.02
CA PRO A 107 3.93 -0.01 -13.68
C PRO A 107 4.28 1.09 -12.70
N GLU A 108 5.02 2.08 -13.17
CA GLU A 108 5.36 3.24 -12.35
C GLU A 108 4.11 4.06 -12.07
N PRO A 109 4.00 4.60 -10.85
CA PRO A 109 2.91 5.50 -10.54
C PRO A 109 3.03 6.80 -11.33
N ASP A 110 1.90 7.49 -11.47
CA ASP A 110 1.86 8.69 -12.29
C ASP A 110 2.75 9.81 -11.76
N VAL A 111 2.64 10.22 -10.50
CA VAL A 111 3.49 11.29 -9.98
C VAL A 111 3.74 11.27 -8.49
N GLN A 112 2.99 10.51 -7.72
CA GLN A 112 2.89 10.78 -6.28
C GLN A 112 3.85 10.01 -5.40
N CYS A 113 4.40 8.93 -5.90
CA CYS A 113 5.16 8.03 -5.05
C CYS A 113 6.65 8.21 -5.20
N GLU A 114 7.34 8.14 -4.07
CA GLU A 114 8.78 8.17 -4.03
C GLU A 114 9.35 6.94 -4.71
N GLN A 115 10.43 7.12 -5.44
CA GLN A 115 11.09 6.03 -6.12
C GLN A 115 12.51 5.91 -5.63
N ARG A 116 12.99 4.66 -5.53
CA ARG A 116 14.37 4.44 -5.17
C ARG A 116 15.28 5.05 -6.23
N GLY A 117 16.25 5.83 -5.78
CA GLY A 117 17.18 6.48 -6.69
C GLY A 117 16.67 7.72 -7.36
N SER A 118 15.45 8.14 -7.08
CA SER A 118 14.86 9.32 -7.71
C SER A 118 15.05 10.59 -6.90
N LYS A 119 15.84 10.55 -5.87
CA LYS A 119 16.07 11.74 -5.05
C LYS A 119 16.87 12.80 -5.82
N LYS A 120 16.65 14.01 -5.48
CA LYS A 120 17.32 15.13 -6.11
C LYS A 120 18.15 15.89 -5.11
#